data_0b30e95692712a32316369c7e78523ae
#
_entry.id   0b30e95692712a32316369c7e78523ae
#
_cell.length_a   1.000
_cell.length_b   1.000
_cell.length_c   1.000
_cell.angle_alpha   90.00
_cell.angle_beta   90.00
_cell.angle_gamma   90.00
#
_symmetry.space_group_name_H-M   'P 1'
#
loop_
_entity.id
_entity.type
_entity.pdbx_description
1 polymer ?
#
loop_
_entity_poly.entity_id
_entity_poly.type
_entity_poly.pdbx_seq_one_letter_code
_entity_poly.pdbx_strand_id
1 'polypeptide(L)'
;MINAERPVIAIRIYHFVIAVWKAKEAESPIVKTLNKIPIPSFLIALMLGFVVQAQGVSPPPDGGYPGGNTAEGQNALSSLTTGGFNTAAGYFSLSSNSTGSFNTAVGAGALDLNTSGNNTATGAAALLSNTFGFNNTADGAFALLFNTTGTDNIALGHGAGTNVSTATNVIAIGSAGANVDDSTWILNIYGTATASGVTLPVIVSDGGQLGTASSSRRFKTDIKPMDKASESILALKPVSFRYKIHKDMTPQFGLIAEQVAEINPNLVIYDADGKPYTVRYDAVNAMLLNEFLRSTAKLRS
;
A
#
# COMPACT_ATOMS: atom_id res chain seq x y z
N MET A 1 -13.88 -18.07 19.02
CA MET A 1 -14.72 -18.91 19.89
C MET A 1 -14.15 -18.88 21.30
N ILE A 2 -14.72 -18.07 22.18
CA ILE A 2 -14.35 -18.04 23.59
C ILE A 2 -14.76 -19.40 24.14
N ASN A 3 -13.77 -20.16 24.62
CA ASN A 3 -13.92 -21.53 25.11
C ASN A 3 -15.19 -21.71 25.95
N ALA A 4 -16.20 -22.35 25.38
CA ALA A 4 -17.38 -22.82 26.10
C ALA A 4 -17.06 -23.92 27.14
N GLU A 5 -15.81 -24.38 27.26
CA GLU A 5 -15.37 -25.42 28.21
C GLU A 5 -15.06 -24.89 29.59
N ARG A 6 -14.76 -23.59 29.78
CA ARG A 6 -14.46 -23.06 31.11
C ARG A 6 -15.57 -23.23 32.16
N PRO A 7 -16.86 -22.98 31.83
CA PRO A 7 -17.94 -23.25 32.80
C PRO A 7 -18.11 -24.74 33.06
N VAL A 8 -17.86 -25.61 32.09
CA VAL A 8 -18.01 -27.07 32.24
C VAL A 8 -16.97 -27.66 33.23
N ILE A 9 -15.73 -27.18 33.16
CA ILE A 9 -14.66 -27.63 34.06
C ILE A 9 -14.94 -27.14 35.50
N ALA A 10 -15.32 -25.88 35.66
CA ALA A 10 -15.67 -25.33 36.98
C ALA A 10 -16.88 -26.07 37.60
N ILE A 11 -17.89 -26.39 36.80
CA ILE A 11 -19.06 -27.16 37.24
C ILE A 11 -18.67 -28.61 37.60
N ARG A 12 -17.79 -29.23 36.83
CA ARG A 12 -17.30 -30.60 37.14
C ARG A 12 -16.49 -30.64 38.45
N ILE A 13 -15.64 -29.63 38.66
CA ILE A 13 -14.87 -29.52 39.92
C ILE A 13 -15.81 -29.27 41.10
N TYR A 14 -16.80 -28.39 40.96
CA TYR A 14 -17.81 -28.14 41.98
C TYR A 14 -18.60 -29.41 42.34
N HIS A 15 -19.06 -30.16 41.33
CA HIS A 15 -19.75 -31.43 41.56
C HIS A 15 -18.84 -32.51 42.20
N PHE A 16 -17.56 -32.54 41.81
CA PHE A 16 -16.60 -33.44 42.39
C PHE A 16 -16.32 -33.10 43.88
N VAL A 17 -16.15 -31.82 44.20
CA VAL A 17 -15.99 -31.35 45.58
C VAL A 17 -17.21 -31.66 46.43
N ILE A 18 -18.43 -31.46 45.92
CA ILE A 18 -19.67 -31.80 46.60
C ILE A 18 -19.81 -33.33 46.79
N ALA A 19 -19.41 -34.12 45.78
CA ALA A 19 -19.44 -35.58 45.88
C ALA A 19 -18.47 -36.10 46.95
N VAL A 20 -17.26 -35.54 47.06
CA VAL A 20 -16.28 -35.84 48.08
C VAL A 20 -16.79 -35.41 49.46
N TRP A 21 -17.46 -34.25 49.59
CA TRP A 21 -18.03 -33.76 50.83
C TRP A 21 -19.21 -34.66 51.30
N LYS A 22 -20.10 -35.03 50.37
CA LYS A 22 -21.20 -35.98 50.68
C LYS A 22 -20.71 -37.37 51.00
N ALA A 23 -19.64 -37.85 50.35
CA ALA A 23 -19.04 -39.14 50.68
C ALA A 23 -18.43 -39.17 52.09
N LYS A 24 -17.98 -38.04 52.62
CA LYS A 24 -17.45 -37.86 53.95
C LYS A 24 -18.52 -38.03 55.02
N GLU A 25 -19.76 -37.65 54.75
CA GLU A 25 -20.91 -37.84 55.66
C GLU A 25 -21.43 -39.28 55.66
N ALA A 26 -21.11 -40.11 54.65
CA ALA A 26 -21.64 -41.46 54.48
C ALA A 26 -20.75 -42.58 55.02
N GLU A 27 -19.69 -42.28 55.80
CA GLU A 27 -18.74 -43.27 56.37
C GLU A 27 -18.22 -44.32 55.36
N SER A 28 -18.02 -44.01 54.12
CA SER A 28 -17.60 -44.94 53.08
C SER A 28 -16.10 -45.34 53.24
N PRO A 29 -15.68 -46.56 52.84
CA PRO A 29 -14.29 -47.04 52.96
C PRO A 29 -13.25 -46.12 52.25
N ILE A 30 -13.65 -45.40 51.26
CA ILE A 30 -12.81 -44.44 50.50
C ILE A 30 -12.42 -43.24 51.39
N VAL A 31 -13.29 -42.81 52.26
CA VAL A 31 -13.06 -41.68 53.19
C VAL A 31 -12.04 -42.02 54.26
N LYS A 32 -11.93 -43.31 54.73
CA LYS A 32 -10.91 -43.75 55.68
C LYS A 32 -9.50 -43.62 55.10
N THR A 33 -9.31 -43.69 53.81
CA THR A 33 -8.02 -43.50 53.13
C THR A 33 -7.71 -42.03 52.94
N LEU A 34 -8.71 -41.20 52.66
CA LEU A 34 -8.54 -39.74 52.46
C LEU A 34 -8.27 -39.00 53.78
N ASN A 35 -8.76 -39.50 54.92
CA ASN A 35 -8.50 -38.90 56.23
C ASN A 35 -7.05 -39.07 56.73
N LYS A 36 -6.21 -39.80 55.99
CA LYS A 36 -4.77 -39.91 56.29
C LYS A 36 -3.93 -38.85 55.60
N ILE A 37 -4.52 -38.07 54.69
CA ILE A 37 -3.85 -36.96 54.03
C ILE A 37 -4.20 -35.67 54.77
N PRO A 38 -3.25 -34.96 55.40
CA PRO A 38 -3.54 -33.72 56.10
C PRO A 38 -4.18 -32.69 55.16
N ILE A 39 -5.30 -32.10 55.59
CA ILE A 39 -6.09 -31.13 54.82
C ILE A 39 -5.23 -30.02 54.15
N PRO A 40 -4.16 -29.50 54.79
CA PRO A 40 -3.25 -28.55 54.16
C PRO A 40 -2.56 -29.11 52.93
N SER A 41 -2.16 -30.38 52.91
CA SER A 41 -1.47 -31.00 51.78
C SER A 41 -2.41 -31.23 50.56
N PHE A 42 -3.67 -31.53 50.86
CA PHE A 42 -4.69 -31.67 49.80
C PHE A 42 -5.06 -30.33 49.18
N LEU A 43 -5.19 -29.27 49.98
CA LEU A 43 -5.44 -27.90 49.49
C LEU A 43 -4.22 -27.36 48.72
N ILE A 44 -3.00 -27.65 49.13
CA ILE A 44 -1.77 -27.30 48.42
C ILE A 44 -1.69 -28.06 47.10
N ALA A 45 -2.02 -29.34 47.04
CA ALA A 45 -2.06 -30.10 45.79
C ALA A 45 -3.16 -29.62 44.83
N LEU A 46 -4.31 -29.21 45.39
CA LEU A 46 -5.38 -28.62 44.61
C LEU A 46 -5.00 -27.21 44.09
N MET A 47 -4.31 -26.40 44.90
CA MET A 47 -3.82 -25.07 44.46
C MET A 47 -2.64 -25.16 43.49
N LEU A 48 -1.77 -26.17 43.62
CA LEU A 48 -0.69 -26.40 42.63
C LEU A 48 -1.21 -26.93 41.29
N GLY A 49 -2.40 -27.58 41.27
CA GLY A 49 -3.10 -27.92 40.04
C GLY A 49 -3.74 -26.72 39.34
N PHE A 50 -3.91 -25.59 40.03
CA PHE A 50 -4.34 -24.30 39.52
C PHE A 50 -3.17 -23.32 39.36
N VAL A 51 -2.06 -23.76 38.83
CA VAL A 51 -1.14 -22.81 38.20
C VAL A 51 -1.94 -22.25 37.02
N VAL A 52 -2.52 -21.08 37.22
CA VAL A 52 -2.92 -20.22 36.08
C VAL A 52 -1.63 -20.02 35.30
N GLN A 53 -1.43 -20.85 34.29
CA GLN A 53 -0.43 -20.54 33.29
C GLN A 53 -0.83 -19.16 32.81
N ALA A 54 -0.03 -18.17 33.17
CA ALA A 54 -0.04 -16.93 32.40
C ALA A 54 0.08 -17.42 30.97
N GLN A 55 -1.04 -17.35 30.21
CA GLN A 55 -1.01 -17.67 28.81
C GLN A 55 -0.22 -16.52 28.19
N GLY A 56 1.08 -16.71 28.08
CA GLY A 56 1.84 -16.06 27.07
C GLY A 56 1.15 -16.34 25.74
N VAL A 57 1.48 -15.60 24.72
CA VAL A 57 0.96 -15.80 23.36
C VAL A 57 1.01 -17.30 23.05
N SER A 58 -0.14 -17.89 22.70
CA SER A 58 -0.21 -19.27 22.22
C SER A 58 -0.48 -19.22 20.73
N PRO A 59 0.34 -19.83 19.90
CA PRO A 59 1.46 -20.72 20.22
C PRO A 59 2.70 -19.96 20.72
N PRO A 60 3.63 -20.67 21.41
CA PRO A 60 4.88 -20.05 21.86
C PRO A 60 5.66 -19.45 20.69
N PRO A 61 6.37 -18.32 20.88
CA PRO A 61 7.06 -17.56 19.82
C PRO A 61 8.07 -18.34 18.98
N ASP A 62 8.55 -19.48 19.45
CA ASP A 62 9.66 -20.23 18.85
C ASP A 62 9.22 -21.48 18.08
N GLY A 63 7.94 -21.63 17.78
CA GLY A 63 7.43 -22.75 16.99
C GLY A 63 7.69 -22.54 15.51
N GLY A 64 8.42 -23.45 14.87
CA GLY A 64 8.49 -23.50 13.41
C GLY A 64 7.13 -23.90 12.82
N TYR A 65 6.39 -22.95 12.24
CA TYR A 65 5.15 -23.26 11.56
C TYR A 65 5.43 -23.90 10.20
N PRO A 66 4.63 -24.91 9.79
CA PRO A 66 4.77 -25.53 8.47
C PRO A 66 4.80 -24.48 7.36
N GLY A 67 5.64 -24.72 6.34
CA GLY A 67 5.73 -23.79 5.19
C GLY A 67 6.53 -22.52 5.43
N GLY A 68 7.32 -22.42 6.50
CA GLY A 68 8.13 -21.23 6.79
C GLY A 68 7.31 -20.01 7.19
N ASN A 69 6.17 -20.21 7.82
CA ASN A 69 5.28 -19.17 8.29
C ASN A 69 5.63 -18.66 9.69
N THR A 70 5.29 -17.42 9.98
CA THR A 70 5.34 -16.79 11.31
C THR A 70 3.94 -16.30 11.68
N ALA A 71 3.43 -16.64 12.86
CA ALA A 71 2.12 -16.23 13.33
C ALA A 71 2.15 -15.83 14.80
N GLU A 72 1.94 -14.55 15.08
CA GLU A 72 1.92 -13.98 16.43
C GLU A 72 0.64 -13.16 16.64
N GLY A 73 -0.15 -13.55 17.61
CA GLY A 73 -1.42 -12.89 17.94
C GLY A 73 -2.62 -13.80 17.80
N GLN A 74 -3.74 -13.39 18.44
CA GLN A 74 -4.96 -14.17 18.41
C GLN A 74 -5.54 -14.23 17.00
N ASN A 75 -5.78 -15.43 16.48
CA ASN A 75 -6.30 -15.73 15.14
C ASN A 75 -5.37 -15.29 13.97
N ALA A 76 -4.09 -15.02 14.23
CA ALA A 76 -3.13 -14.85 13.15
C ALA A 76 -3.01 -16.16 12.35
N LEU A 77 -3.10 -16.09 11.01
CA LEU A 77 -3.06 -17.23 10.07
C LEU A 77 -4.01 -18.39 10.44
N SER A 78 -5.15 -18.11 11.07
CA SER A 78 -6.03 -19.16 11.63
C SER A 78 -6.66 -20.08 10.58
N SER A 79 -6.76 -19.65 9.32
CA SER A 79 -7.33 -20.44 8.21
C SER A 79 -6.28 -21.07 7.30
N LEU A 80 -4.99 -20.98 7.64
CA LEU A 80 -3.90 -21.43 6.77
C LEU A 80 -3.96 -22.96 6.54
N THR A 81 -3.87 -23.36 5.27
CA THR A 81 -3.81 -24.78 4.86
C THR A 81 -2.49 -25.13 4.17
N THR A 82 -2.17 -24.48 3.06
CA THR A 82 -0.99 -24.79 2.23
C THR A 82 -0.11 -23.58 1.92
N GLY A 83 -0.54 -22.37 2.26
CA GLY A 83 0.25 -21.15 2.05
C GLY A 83 1.57 -21.17 2.80
N GLY A 84 2.65 -20.67 2.18
CA GLY A 84 3.98 -20.63 2.78
C GLY A 84 4.62 -19.26 2.79
N PHE A 85 5.64 -19.11 3.66
CA PHE A 85 6.44 -17.90 3.77
C PHE A 85 5.63 -16.64 4.10
N ASN A 86 4.60 -16.77 4.95
CA ASN A 86 3.80 -15.65 5.43
C ASN A 86 4.28 -15.21 6.81
N THR A 87 4.25 -13.91 7.06
CA THR A 87 4.46 -13.32 8.37
C THR A 87 3.18 -12.61 8.81
N ALA A 88 2.59 -13.04 9.92
CA ALA A 88 1.38 -12.47 10.50
C ALA A 88 1.62 -12.11 11.96
N ALA A 89 1.66 -10.81 12.27
CA ALA A 89 1.85 -10.32 13.63
C ALA A 89 0.73 -9.33 13.99
N GLY A 90 -0.23 -9.78 14.80
CA GLY A 90 -1.37 -8.99 15.22
C GLY A 90 -2.66 -9.78 15.30
N TYR A 91 -3.65 -9.19 16.00
CA TYR A 91 -4.99 -9.74 16.12
C TYR A 91 -5.67 -9.85 14.75
N PHE A 92 -6.10 -11.05 14.34
CA PHE A 92 -6.68 -11.36 13.02
C PHE A 92 -5.78 -11.01 11.82
N SER A 93 -4.47 -10.91 11.97
CA SER A 93 -3.58 -10.72 10.81
C SER A 93 -3.59 -11.98 9.91
N LEU A 94 -3.82 -11.82 8.59
CA LEU A 94 -3.95 -12.91 7.62
C LEU A 94 -4.93 -14.02 8.04
N SER A 95 -6.00 -13.69 8.78
CA SER A 95 -6.85 -14.71 9.41
C SER A 95 -7.56 -15.60 8.39
N SER A 96 -7.96 -15.05 7.23
CA SER A 96 -8.67 -15.76 6.16
C SER A 96 -7.72 -16.39 5.12
N ASN A 97 -6.40 -16.18 5.24
CA ASN A 97 -5.44 -16.69 4.27
C ASN A 97 -5.32 -18.20 4.35
N SER A 98 -5.78 -18.91 3.34
CA SER A 98 -5.71 -20.38 3.28
C SER A 98 -4.56 -20.90 2.44
N THR A 99 -4.31 -20.33 1.27
CA THR A 99 -3.34 -20.81 0.28
C THR A 99 -2.35 -19.75 -0.18
N GLY A 100 -2.60 -18.46 0.11
CA GLY A 100 -1.71 -17.36 -0.26
C GLY A 100 -0.33 -17.48 0.38
N SER A 101 0.70 -17.14 -0.35
CA SER A 101 2.10 -17.22 0.06
C SER A 101 2.81 -15.88 -0.06
N PHE A 102 3.93 -15.73 0.65
CA PHE A 102 4.77 -14.53 0.61
C PHE A 102 4.05 -13.25 1.05
N ASN A 103 3.12 -13.36 2.00
CA ASN A 103 2.46 -12.19 2.58
C ASN A 103 3.12 -11.76 3.87
N THR A 104 3.20 -10.46 4.10
CA THR A 104 3.62 -9.86 5.36
C THR A 104 2.49 -8.99 5.92
N ALA A 105 1.98 -9.32 7.10
CA ALA A 105 0.92 -8.61 7.78
C ALA A 105 1.33 -8.28 9.22
N VAL A 106 1.54 -7.01 9.50
CA VAL A 106 1.89 -6.51 10.84
C VAL A 106 0.86 -5.49 11.29
N GLY A 107 0.02 -5.85 12.23
CA GLY A 107 -1.06 -5.01 12.75
C GLY A 107 -2.38 -5.75 12.91
N ALA A 108 -3.26 -5.25 13.76
CA ALA A 108 -4.58 -5.84 13.96
C ALA A 108 -5.41 -5.74 12.67
N GLY A 109 -5.91 -6.86 12.16
CA GLY A 109 -6.68 -6.94 10.93
C GLY A 109 -5.90 -6.65 9.65
N ALA A 110 -4.56 -6.61 9.69
CA ALA A 110 -3.76 -6.47 8.48
C ALA A 110 -3.96 -7.70 7.59
N LEU A 111 -4.35 -7.50 6.32
CA LEU A 111 -4.66 -8.57 5.35
C LEU A 111 -5.69 -9.60 5.88
N ASP A 112 -6.65 -9.19 6.70
CA ASP A 112 -7.60 -10.10 7.35
C ASP A 112 -8.37 -10.99 6.35
N LEU A 113 -8.92 -10.40 5.28
CA LEU A 113 -9.70 -11.11 4.25
C LEU A 113 -8.88 -11.62 3.07
N ASN A 114 -7.55 -11.59 3.17
CA ASN A 114 -6.66 -11.97 2.07
C ASN A 114 -6.70 -13.47 1.77
N THR A 115 -6.74 -13.81 0.47
CA THR A 115 -6.58 -15.19 -0.01
C THR A 115 -5.48 -15.34 -1.06
N SER A 116 -4.82 -14.24 -1.40
CA SER A 116 -3.82 -14.11 -2.46
C SER A 116 -2.40 -14.02 -1.89
N GLY A 117 -1.39 -13.85 -2.74
CA GLY A 117 0.02 -13.81 -2.35
C GLY A 117 0.74 -12.49 -2.64
N ASN A 118 1.98 -12.40 -2.15
CA ASN A 118 2.90 -11.28 -2.40
C ASN A 118 2.40 -9.91 -1.90
N ASN A 119 1.60 -9.86 -0.84
CA ASN A 119 1.12 -8.61 -0.28
C ASN A 119 1.90 -8.25 0.99
N THR A 120 2.19 -6.96 1.16
CA THR A 120 2.79 -6.41 2.37
C THR A 120 1.84 -5.38 2.99
N ALA A 121 1.45 -5.59 4.24
CA ALA A 121 0.58 -4.70 4.99
C ALA A 121 1.16 -4.43 6.38
N THR A 122 1.51 -3.18 6.66
CA THR A 122 1.99 -2.72 7.97
C THR A 122 1.04 -1.64 8.49
N GLY A 123 0.38 -1.93 9.61
CA GLY A 123 -0.59 -1.03 10.23
C GLY A 123 -1.94 -1.69 10.48
N ALA A 124 -2.70 -1.15 11.43
CA ALA A 124 -4.02 -1.67 11.73
C ALA A 124 -4.94 -1.56 10.52
N ALA A 125 -5.59 -2.66 10.13
CA ALA A 125 -6.50 -2.76 9.00
C ALA A 125 -5.89 -2.35 7.63
N ALA A 126 -4.56 -2.37 7.47
CA ALA A 126 -3.93 -2.22 6.18
C ALA A 126 -4.31 -3.41 5.28
N LEU A 127 -4.77 -3.14 4.05
CA LEU A 127 -5.27 -4.16 3.10
C LEU A 127 -6.35 -5.10 3.69
N LEU A 128 -7.13 -4.65 4.66
CA LEU A 128 -8.10 -5.49 5.35
C LEU A 128 -9.05 -6.21 4.40
N SER A 129 -9.59 -5.50 3.40
CA SER A 129 -10.59 -6.03 2.46
C SER A 129 -9.98 -6.75 1.25
N ASN A 130 -8.65 -6.91 1.19
CA ASN A 130 -7.99 -7.54 0.05
C ASN A 130 -8.39 -9.02 -0.06
N THR A 131 -9.09 -9.38 -1.12
CA THR A 131 -9.50 -10.77 -1.35
C THR A 131 -8.60 -11.46 -2.36
N PHE A 132 -8.52 -10.93 -3.57
CA PHE A 132 -7.78 -11.52 -4.68
C PHE A 132 -6.62 -10.65 -5.21
N GLY A 133 -6.45 -9.42 -4.67
CA GLY A 133 -5.34 -8.56 -5.05
C GLY A 133 -3.99 -9.14 -4.63
N PHE A 134 -2.98 -9.02 -5.46
CA PHE A 134 -1.61 -9.49 -5.21
C PHE A 134 -0.59 -8.39 -5.50
N ASN A 135 0.65 -8.55 -5.02
CA ASN A 135 1.75 -7.60 -5.17
C ASN A 135 1.43 -6.19 -4.58
N ASN A 136 0.52 -6.08 -3.63
CA ASN A 136 0.21 -4.78 -3.03
C ASN A 136 1.11 -4.49 -1.84
N THR A 137 1.50 -3.24 -1.68
CA THR A 137 2.24 -2.73 -0.51
C THR A 137 1.43 -1.62 0.17
N ALA A 138 1.08 -1.81 1.43
CA ALA A 138 0.35 -0.86 2.25
C ALA A 138 1.09 -0.64 3.58
N ASP A 139 1.63 0.56 3.78
CA ASP A 139 2.31 0.95 5.00
C ASP A 139 1.61 2.15 5.65
N GLY A 140 0.95 1.89 6.75
CA GLY A 140 0.12 2.83 7.50
C GLY A 140 -1.24 2.24 7.89
N ALA A 141 -1.78 2.65 9.03
CA ALA A 141 -3.11 2.23 9.44
C ALA A 141 -4.14 2.61 8.37
N PHE A 142 -5.03 1.67 8.01
CA PHE A 142 -6.06 1.81 6.97
C PHE A 142 -5.52 2.05 5.55
N ALA A 143 -4.23 1.85 5.27
CA ALA A 143 -3.70 1.95 3.92
C ALA A 143 -4.32 0.85 3.03
N LEU A 144 -4.80 1.19 1.83
CA LEU A 144 -5.52 0.31 0.90
C LEU A 144 -6.68 -0.47 1.55
N LEU A 145 -7.34 0.11 2.56
CA LEU A 145 -8.37 -0.55 3.37
C LEU A 145 -9.43 -1.26 2.52
N PHE A 146 -9.89 -0.61 1.45
CA PHE A 146 -10.99 -1.09 0.60
C PHE A 146 -10.52 -1.77 -0.69
N ASN A 147 -9.20 -2.00 -0.85
CA ASN A 147 -8.72 -2.79 -1.99
C ASN A 147 -9.28 -4.21 -1.91
N THR A 148 -9.90 -4.67 -2.99
CA THR A 148 -10.47 -6.03 -3.07
C THR A 148 -9.72 -6.91 -4.06
N THR A 149 -9.57 -6.45 -5.29
CA THR A 149 -8.98 -7.19 -6.41
C THR A 149 -7.84 -6.43 -7.10
N GLY A 150 -7.62 -5.16 -6.76
CA GLY A 150 -6.54 -4.35 -7.32
C GLY A 150 -5.16 -4.94 -7.02
N THR A 151 -4.25 -4.86 -7.99
CA THR A 151 -2.90 -5.44 -7.92
C THR A 151 -1.83 -4.39 -8.13
N ASP A 152 -0.59 -4.70 -7.71
CA ASP A 152 0.58 -3.86 -7.92
C ASP A 152 0.42 -2.43 -7.35
N ASN A 153 -0.41 -2.26 -6.31
CA ASN A 153 -0.66 -0.96 -5.69
C ASN A 153 0.31 -0.70 -4.54
N ILE A 154 0.73 0.55 -4.40
CA ILE A 154 1.59 1.02 -3.31
C ILE A 154 0.87 2.15 -2.57
N ALA A 155 0.65 2.00 -1.28
CA ALA A 155 0.10 3.04 -0.41
C ALA A 155 0.98 3.28 0.81
N LEU A 156 1.37 4.52 1.02
CA LEU A 156 2.24 4.94 2.12
C LEU A 156 1.57 6.06 2.93
N GLY A 157 1.33 5.80 4.19
CA GLY A 157 0.71 6.73 5.14
C GLY A 157 -0.69 6.29 5.58
N HIS A 158 -1.14 6.85 6.73
CA HIS A 158 -2.47 6.60 7.27
C HIS A 158 -3.58 6.91 6.25
N GLY A 159 -4.44 5.93 5.96
CA GLY A 159 -5.54 6.07 5.01
C GLY A 159 -5.13 6.29 3.55
N ALA A 160 -3.85 6.10 3.20
CA ALA A 160 -3.41 6.19 1.82
C ALA A 160 -4.08 5.11 0.97
N GLY A 161 -4.53 5.46 -0.23
CA GLY A 161 -5.18 4.54 -1.15
C GLY A 161 -6.58 4.06 -0.74
N THR A 162 -7.26 4.71 0.22
CA THR A 162 -8.61 4.28 0.67
C THR A 162 -9.68 4.36 -0.41
N ASN A 163 -9.49 5.13 -1.48
CA ASN A 163 -10.42 5.16 -2.62
C ASN A 163 -10.04 4.14 -3.71
N VAL A 164 -8.97 3.36 -3.53
CA VAL A 164 -8.56 2.30 -4.45
C VAL A 164 -9.26 1.01 -4.02
N SER A 165 -10.00 0.40 -4.94
CA SER A 165 -10.76 -0.83 -4.66
C SER A 165 -10.45 -1.97 -5.63
N THR A 166 -10.34 -1.67 -6.91
CA THR A 166 -10.11 -2.65 -7.98
C THR A 166 -9.02 -2.22 -8.96
N ALA A 167 -8.57 -0.96 -8.86
CA ALA A 167 -7.55 -0.41 -9.75
C ALA A 167 -6.17 -1.04 -9.50
N THR A 168 -5.37 -1.08 -10.56
CA THR A 168 -4.05 -1.68 -10.63
C THR A 168 -2.98 -0.60 -10.90
N ASN A 169 -1.74 -0.82 -10.42
CA ASN A 169 -0.61 0.10 -10.58
C ASN A 169 -0.87 1.50 -9.97
N VAL A 170 -1.56 1.59 -8.85
CA VAL A 170 -1.79 2.87 -8.16
C VAL A 170 -0.70 3.12 -7.12
N ILE A 171 -0.10 4.31 -7.15
CA ILE A 171 0.78 4.78 -6.09
C ILE A 171 0.08 5.90 -5.34
N ALA A 172 -0.16 5.73 -4.04
CA ALA A 172 -0.81 6.71 -3.17
C ALA A 172 0.08 7.03 -1.97
N ILE A 173 0.61 8.26 -1.90
CA ILE A 173 1.45 8.70 -0.79
C ILE A 173 0.71 9.79 -0.01
N GLY A 174 0.30 9.48 1.22
CA GLY A 174 -0.48 10.36 2.08
C GLY A 174 -1.88 10.73 1.54
N SER A 175 -2.24 10.26 0.36
CA SER A 175 -3.47 10.57 -0.37
C SER A 175 -4.42 9.38 -0.37
N ALA A 176 -5.73 9.63 -0.27
CA ALA A 176 -6.73 8.58 -0.47
C ALA A 176 -6.71 7.99 -1.90
N GLY A 177 -6.08 8.65 -2.86
CA GLY A 177 -6.01 8.21 -4.25
C GLY A 177 -7.35 8.25 -4.96
N ALA A 178 -7.43 7.53 -6.08
CA ALA A 178 -8.66 7.25 -6.80
C ALA A 178 -8.58 5.84 -7.42
N ASN A 179 -9.73 5.25 -7.73
CA ASN A 179 -9.81 3.93 -8.36
C ASN A 179 -9.60 4.05 -9.88
N VAL A 180 -8.38 4.41 -10.27
CA VAL A 180 -7.95 4.64 -11.64
C VAL A 180 -6.60 3.97 -11.85
N ASP A 181 -6.53 3.05 -12.79
CA ASP A 181 -5.31 2.31 -13.11
C ASP A 181 -4.17 3.25 -13.53
N ASP A 182 -2.93 2.78 -13.35
CA ASP A 182 -1.70 3.45 -13.79
C ASP A 182 -1.58 4.90 -13.30
N SER A 183 -1.97 5.17 -12.05
CA SER A 183 -2.05 6.53 -11.51
C SER A 183 -1.19 6.74 -10.26
N THR A 184 -0.66 7.96 -10.11
CA THR A 184 0.13 8.36 -8.94
C THR A 184 -0.49 9.55 -8.24
N TRP A 185 -0.72 9.43 -6.93
CA TRP A 185 -1.36 10.41 -6.08
C TRP A 185 -0.46 10.74 -4.89
N ILE A 186 0.01 11.98 -4.82
CA ILE A 186 0.82 12.46 -3.70
C ILE A 186 0.10 13.66 -3.08
N LEU A 187 -0.17 13.56 -1.77
CA LEU A 187 -0.87 14.62 -1.03
C LEU A 187 -0.01 15.89 -0.96
N ASN A 188 -0.65 17.05 -0.93
CA ASN A 188 -0.01 18.37 -0.74
C ASN A 188 0.95 18.81 -1.86
N ILE A 189 0.85 18.24 -3.08
CA ILE A 189 1.56 18.77 -4.25
C ILE A 189 0.78 19.93 -4.86
N TYR A 190 -0.53 19.73 -5.12
CA TYR A 190 -1.39 20.76 -5.69
C TYR A 190 -1.87 21.74 -4.61
N GLY A 191 -1.83 23.04 -4.92
CA GLY A 191 -2.34 24.09 -4.04
C GLY A 191 -1.44 24.45 -2.84
N THR A 192 -0.25 23.84 -2.72
CA THR A 192 0.72 24.16 -1.67
C THR A 192 1.82 25.04 -2.22
N ALA A 193 1.98 26.24 -1.66
CA ALA A 193 3.10 27.13 -2.01
C ALA A 193 4.42 26.57 -1.48
N THR A 194 5.48 26.66 -2.31
CA THR A 194 6.84 26.31 -1.87
C THR A 194 7.34 27.30 -0.83
N ALA A 195 8.11 26.83 0.14
CA ALA A 195 8.73 27.69 1.16
C ALA A 195 9.87 28.57 0.60
N SER A 196 10.38 28.27 -0.58
CA SER A 196 11.47 29.01 -1.25
C SER A 196 10.92 29.79 -2.45
N GLY A 197 11.38 31.02 -2.66
CA GLY A 197 11.12 31.81 -3.85
C GLY A 197 11.96 31.35 -5.08
N VAL A 198 12.95 30.49 -4.89
CA VAL A 198 13.76 29.91 -5.96
C VAL A 198 13.26 28.49 -6.25
N THR A 199 12.59 28.33 -7.37
CA THR A 199 11.96 27.07 -7.78
C THR A 199 12.38 26.65 -9.18
N LEU A 200 12.32 25.34 -9.47
CA LEU A 200 12.51 24.75 -10.78
C LEU A 200 11.30 23.90 -11.16
N PRO A 201 10.87 23.89 -12.42
CA PRO A 201 9.88 22.94 -12.89
C PRO A 201 10.40 21.51 -12.73
N VAL A 202 9.53 20.62 -12.26
CA VAL A 202 9.80 19.18 -12.26
C VAL A 202 9.40 18.61 -13.61
N ILE A 203 10.27 17.84 -14.20
CA ILE A 203 10.06 17.12 -15.47
C ILE A 203 10.18 15.61 -15.22
N VAL A 204 9.57 14.83 -16.12
CA VAL A 204 9.64 13.37 -16.13
C VAL A 204 10.44 12.92 -17.35
N SER A 205 11.42 12.04 -17.18
CA SER A 205 12.10 11.38 -18.29
C SER A 205 11.24 10.27 -18.89
N ASP A 206 11.65 9.76 -20.05
CA ASP A 206 11.04 8.59 -20.73
C ASP A 206 11.06 7.31 -19.86
N GLY A 207 12.03 7.19 -18.97
CA GLY A 207 12.11 6.11 -17.97
C GLY A 207 11.33 6.37 -16.67
N GLY A 208 10.50 7.42 -16.58
CA GLY A 208 9.70 7.75 -15.40
C GLY A 208 10.47 8.45 -14.27
N GLN A 209 11.73 8.85 -14.48
CA GLN A 209 12.52 9.56 -13.47
C GLN A 209 12.05 11.02 -13.34
N LEU A 210 11.75 11.44 -12.12
CA LEU A 210 11.50 12.85 -11.80
C LEU A 210 12.82 13.62 -11.67
N GLY A 211 12.87 14.81 -12.26
CA GLY A 211 14.07 15.64 -12.20
C GLY A 211 13.80 17.07 -12.64
N THR A 212 14.85 17.85 -12.81
CA THR A 212 14.78 19.24 -13.32
C THR A 212 15.65 19.41 -14.54
N ALA A 213 15.22 20.22 -15.52
CA ALA A 213 16.02 20.53 -16.70
C ALA A 213 17.17 21.46 -16.36
N SER A 214 18.39 21.14 -16.84
CA SER A 214 19.56 22.03 -16.74
C SER A 214 19.82 22.74 -18.06
N SER A 215 20.12 24.01 -18.01
CA SER A 215 20.50 24.82 -19.17
C SER A 215 21.99 25.22 -19.16
N SER A 216 22.77 24.76 -18.19
CA SER A 216 24.18 25.09 -18.07
C SER A 216 25.01 24.51 -19.24
N ARG A 217 25.98 25.32 -19.76
CA ARG A 217 26.92 24.92 -20.81
C ARG A 217 27.63 23.59 -20.49
N ARG A 218 27.92 23.30 -19.23
CA ARG A 218 28.64 22.07 -18.78
C ARG A 218 27.91 20.77 -19.13
N PHE A 219 26.59 20.86 -19.46
CA PHE A 219 25.76 19.70 -19.82
C PHE A 219 25.38 19.69 -21.30
N LYS A 220 26.00 20.56 -22.13
CA LYS A 220 25.65 20.71 -23.55
C LYS A 220 26.89 20.56 -24.43
N THR A 221 26.72 19.92 -25.58
CA THR A 221 27.72 19.80 -26.65
C THR A 221 27.22 20.49 -27.91
N ASP A 222 28.06 20.69 -28.90
CA ASP A 222 27.73 21.23 -30.22
C ASP A 222 26.92 22.54 -30.20
N ILE A 223 27.29 23.43 -29.28
CA ILE A 223 26.60 24.70 -29.09
C ILE A 223 26.95 25.65 -30.25
N LYS A 224 25.95 25.97 -31.07
CA LYS A 224 26.01 26.86 -32.23
C LYS A 224 24.82 27.78 -32.33
N PRO A 225 24.89 28.91 -33.04
CA PRO A 225 23.71 29.72 -33.33
C PRO A 225 22.59 28.92 -34.01
N MET A 226 21.36 29.28 -33.73
CA MET A 226 20.19 28.58 -34.28
C MET A 226 19.93 28.95 -35.75
N ASP A 227 20.31 30.13 -36.17
CA ASP A 227 20.14 30.66 -37.53
C ASP A 227 18.73 30.43 -38.09
N LYS A 228 18.61 29.73 -39.25
CA LYS A 228 17.35 29.41 -39.89
C LYS A 228 16.62 28.20 -39.33
N ALA A 229 17.20 27.47 -38.35
CA ALA A 229 16.60 26.27 -37.80
C ALA A 229 15.26 26.55 -37.09
N SER A 230 15.03 27.81 -36.66
CA SER A 230 13.76 28.24 -36.03
C SER A 230 12.65 28.59 -37.03
N GLU A 231 12.91 28.72 -38.34
CA GLU A 231 11.87 29.14 -39.31
C GLU A 231 10.68 28.20 -39.35
N SER A 232 10.85 26.95 -39.00
CA SER A 232 9.76 25.96 -38.95
C SER A 232 8.61 26.34 -38.00
N ILE A 233 8.87 27.13 -36.94
CA ILE A 233 7.80 27.56 -36.03
C ILE A 233 6.78 28.49 -36.65
N LEU A 234 7.14 29.18 -37.72
CA LEU A 234 6.24 30.10 -38.46
C LEU A 234 5.11 29.35 -39.19
N ALA A 235 5.27 28.04 -39.39
CA ALA A 235 4.25 27.18 -39.99
C ALA A 235 3.35 26.50 -38.94
N LEU A 236 3.66 26.62 -37.66
CA LEU A 236 2.86 26.03 -36.58
C LEU A 236 1.50 26.72 -36.47
N LYS A 237 0.46 25.96 -36.15
CA LYS A 237 -0.93 26.43 -36.06
C LYS A 237 -1.42 26.34 -34.60
N PRO A 238 -1.39 27.45 -33.85
CA PRO A 238 -2.00 27.46 -32.51
C PRO A 238 -3.51 27.25 -32.59
N VAL A 239 -4.03 26.45 -31.63
CA VAL A 239 -5.46 26.12 -31.57
C VAL A 239 -5.99 26.31 -30.15
N SER A 240 -7.30 26.46 -30.01
CA SER A 240 -8.00 26.30 -28.76
C SER A 240 -8.65 24.91 -28.74
N PHE A 241 -8.63 24.23 -27.59
CA PHE A 241 -9.16 22.88 -27.45
C PHE A 241 -9.72 22.62 -26.03
N ARG A 242 -10.34 21.48 -25.83
CA ARG A 242 -10.70 20.95 -24.50
C ARG A 242 -10.24 19.51 -24.39
N TYR A 243 -9.74 19.12 -23.20
CA TYR A 243 -9.40 17.73 -22.96
C TYR A 243 -10.67 16.88 -22.81
N LYS A 244 -10.73 15.75 -23.51
CA LYS A 244 -11.86 14.81 -23.46
C LYS A 244 -12.11 14.25 -22.06
N ILE A 245 -11.05 14.15 -21.24
CA ILE A 245 -11.09 13.60 -19.89
C ILE A 245 -11.50 14.62 -18.82
N HIS A 246 -11.48 15.93 -19.13
CA HIS A 246 -11.83 16.98 -18.16
C HIS A 246 -13.32 17.24 -18.15
N LYS A 247 -13.99 17.01 -17.04
CA LYS A 247 -15.44 17.23 -16.89
C LYS A 247 -15.83 18.70 -16.90
N ASP A 248 -14.94 19.59 -16.48
CA ASP A 248 -15.18 21.05 -16.41
C ASP A 248 -15.14 21.75 -17.77
N MET A 249 -14.69 21.05 -18.81
CA MET A 249 -14.63 21.55 -20.17
C MET A 249 -13.89 22.89 -20.31
N THR A 250 -12.95 23.20 -19.42
CA THR A 250 -12.15 24.43 -19.45
C THR A 250 -11.40 24.56 -20.79
N PRO A 251 -11.53 25.69 -21.53
CA PRO A 251 -10.77 25.92 -22.76
C PRO A 251 -9.27 25.97 -22.51
N GLN A 252 -8.52 25.32 -23.37
CA GLN A 252 -7.07 25.29 -23.39
C GLN A 252 -6.54 25.86 -24.68
N PHE A 253 -5.29 26.30 -24.70
CA PHE A 253 -4.61 26.83 -25.87
C PHE A 253 -3.29 26.11 -26.06
N GLY A 254 -2.94 25.76 -27.27
CA GLY A 254 -1.70 25.05 -27.54
C GLY A 254 -1.55 24.61 -28.98
N LEU A 255 -0.76 23.57 -29.18
CA LEU A 255 -0.45 22.98 -30.49
C LEU A 255 -0.89 21.51 -30.48
N ILE A 256 -1.19 20.96 -31.65
CA ILE A 256 -1.50 19.55 -31.83
C ILE A 256 -0.21 18.81 -32.20
N ALA A 257 0.18 17.82 -31.42
CA ALA A 257 1.48 17.15 -31.57
C ALA A 257 1.66 16.52 -32.95
N GLU A 258 0.63 15.92 -33.53
CA GLU A 258 0.65 15.34 -34.88
C GLU A 258 0.93 16.40 -35.94
N GLN A 259 0.28 17.57 -35.88
CA GLN A 259 0.51 18.65 -36.82
C GLN A 259 1.92 19.25 -36.66
N VAL A 260 2.44 19.30 -35.46
CA VAL A 260 3.82 19.77 -35.23
C VAL A 260 4.83 18.74 -35.75
N ALA A 261 4.57 17.45 -35.61
CA ALA A 261 5.43 16.39 -36.15
C ALA A 261 5.58 16.45 -37.69
N GLU A 262 4.50 16.80 -38.40
CA GLU A 262 4.55 16.99 -39.87
C GLU A 262 5.46 18.16 -40.29
N ILE A 263 5.58 19.19 -39.46
CA ILE A 263 6.39 20.38 -39.73
C ILE A 263 7.84 20.20 -39.24
N ASN A 264 7.99 19.77 -38.01
CA ASN A 264 9.30 19.55 -37.40
C ASN A 264 9.23 18.46 -36.35
N PRO A 265 9.59 17.21 -36.66
CA PRO A 265 9.52 16.08 -35.72
C PRO A 265 10.40 16.26 -34.49
N ASN A 266 11.44 17.09 -34.50
CA ASN A 266 12.31 17.37 -33.35
C ASN A 266 11.61 18.20 -32.25
N LEU A 267 10.44 18.77 -32.53
CA LEU A 267 9.62 19.51 -31.57
C LEU A 267 8.58 18.64 -30.89
N VAL A 268 8.59 17.34 -31.13
CA VAL A 268 7.63 16.39 -30.56
C VAL A 268 8.32 15.33 -29.71
N ILE A 269 7.69 14.95 -28.62
CA ILE A 269 7.99 13.75 -27.86
C ILE A 269 6.98 12.68 -28.27
N TYR A 270 7.46 11.48 -28.52
CA TYR A 270 6.66 10.32 -28.92
C TYR A 270 6.40 9.40 -27.74
N ASP A 271 5.29 8.71 -27.72
CA ASP A 271 4.99 7.66 -26.74
C ASP A 271 5.75 6.36 -27.05
N ALA A 272 5.53 5.32 -26.24
CA ALA A 272 6.16 4.02 -26.38
C ALA A 272 5.79 3.30 -27.70
N ASP A 273 4.65 3.64 -28.30
CA ASP A 273 4.19 3.11 -29.60
C ASP A 273 4.74 3.91 -30.79
N GLY A 274 5.53 4.95 -30.54
CA GLY A 274 6.06 5.84 -31.56
C GLY A 274 5.04 6.84 -32.13
N LYS A 275 3.94 7.09 -31.42
CA LYS A 275 2.95 8.09 -31.80
C LYS A 275 3.28 9.45 -31.18
N PRO A 276 3.01 10.58 -31.89
CA PRO A 276 3.16 11.91 -31.31
C PRO A 276 2.35 12.06 -30.02
N TYR A 277 3.01 12.38 -28.91
CA TYR A 277 2.38 12.47 -27.59
C TYR A 277 2.27 13.92 -27.09
N THR A 278 3.38 14.66 -27.13
CA THR A 278 3.38 16.06 -26.67
C THR A 278 4.39 16.91 -27.41
N VAL A 279 4.21 18.24 -27.35
CA VAL A 279 5.10 19.23 -27.97
C VAL A 279 6.14 19.71 -26.96
N ARG A 280 7.38 19.87 -27.41
CA ARG A 280 8.48 20.44 -26.64
C ARG A 280 8.35 21.97 -26.60
N TYR A 281 7.44 22.47 -25.79
CA TYR A 281 7.14 23.92 -25.69
C TYR A 281 8.34 24.77 -25.26
N ASP A 282 9.24 24.21 -24.45
CA ASP A 282 10.51 24.84 -24.07
C ASP A 282 11.40 25.14 -25.30
N ALA A 283 11.49 24.20 -26.24
CA ALA A 283 12.20 24.37 -27.48
C ALA A 283 11.50 25.41 -28.39
N VAL A 284 10.18 25.38 -28.48
CA VAL A 284 9.38 26.36 -29.21
C VAL A 284 9.64 27.79 -28.70
N ASN A 285 9.71 27.99 -27.39
CA ASN A 285 10.00 29.28 -26.78
C ASN A 285 11.37 29.85 -27.20
N ALA A 286 12.40 28.98 -27.22
CA ALA A 286 13.76 29.38 -27.67
C ALA A 286 13.76 29.76 -29.17
N MET A 287 13.04 29.01 -29.99
CA MET A 287 12.90 29.31 -31.43
C MET A 287 12.12 30.60 -31.71
N LEU A 288 11.06 30.85 -30.94
CA LEU A 288 10.31 32.10 -30.99
C LEU A 288 11.20 33.31 -30.71
N LEU A 289 12.04 33.22 -29.67
CA LEU A 289 13.00 34.29 -29.37
C LEU A 289 13.96 34.54 -30.56
N ASN A 290 14.47 33.45 -31.17
CA ASN A 290 15.34 33.60 -32.33
C ASN A 290 14.65 34.30 -33.52
N GLU A 291 13.43 33.93 -33.88
CA GLU A 291 12.65 34.59 -34.96
C GLU A 291 12.31 36.04 -34.62
N PHE A 292 11.95 36.34 -33.37
CA PHE A 292 11.71 37.70 -32.92
C PHE A 292 12.95 38.58 -33.10
N LEU A 293 14.14 38.11 -32.70
CA LEU A 293 15.41 38.83 -32.85
C LEU A 293 15.76 39.03 -34.32
N ARG A 294 15.55 38.03 -35.18
CA ARG A 294 15.78 38.12 -36.62
C ARG A 294 14.85 39.12 -37.30
N SER A 295 13.57 39.13 -36.92
CA SER A 295 12.59 40.07 -37.47
C SER A 295 12.90 41.53 -37.07
N THR A 296 13.27 41.76 -35.83
CA THR A 296 13.65 43.09 -35.32
C THR A 296 14.95 43.62 -35.94
N ALA A 297 15.91 42.75 -36.24
CA ALA A 297 17.13 43.15 -36.96
C ALA A 297 16.85 43.62 -38.40
N LYS A 298 15.90 42.93 -39.10
CA LYS A 298 15.46 43.34 -40.46
C LYS A 298 14.72 44.68 -40.50
N LEU A 299 14.02 45.07 -39.44
CA LEU A 299 13.33 46.36 -39.33
C LEU A 299 14.26 47.53 -39.04
N ARG A 300 15.50 47.26 -38.59
CA ARG A 300 16.51 48.27 -38.27
C ARG A 300 17.53 48.49 -39.38
N SER A 301 17.59 47.58 -40.36
CA SER A 301 18.40 47.71 -41.59
C SER A 301 17.70 48.43 -42.69
#